data_248d87411655bfbbff235450b8f0a4af
#
_entry.id   248d87411655bfbbff235450b8f0a4af
#
_cell.length_a   1.000
_cell.length_b   1.000
_cell.length_c   1.000
_cell.angle_alpha   90.00
_cell.angle_beta   90.00
_cell.angle_gamma   90.00
#
_symmetry.space_group_name_H-M   'P 1'
#
loop_
_entity.id
_entity.type
_entity.pdbx_description
1 polymer ?
#
loop_
_entity_poly.entity_id
_entity_poly.type
_entity_poly.pdbx_seq_one_letter_code
_entity_poly.pdbx_strand_id
1 'polypeptide(L)'
;MRIRQSSHSTSSAVSTSRKVIAMGAIGLVTTLGIALPAGAVNATSLTPAAHVTLSSRVAATKKVTKIKHVAFKGTYAGTMALLWSSTGVTATSVTGHGTGTYGANTMKGSGGGSAANTCDPFSGAGSVVGASGLKLSIVASTKTQACAVNSAAPSPVTVNGVAKIVSGTGKFKGATGTLSFKGQFSIQATTAGSTENDSFNATIIGTVTIKTVTTVPVKK
;
A
#
# COMPACT_ATOMS: atom_id res chain seq x y z
N MET A 1 -24.60 56.91 -20.00
CA MET A 1 -23.17 56.92 -19.62
C MET A 1 -22.60 55.53 -19.97
N ARG A 2 -21.80 55.39 -21.05
CA ARG A 2 -21.29 54.12 -21.55
C ARG A 2 -19.85 53.98 -21.08
N ILE A 3 -19.55 52.97 -20.30
CA ILE A 3 -18.20 52.63 -19.87
C ILE A 3 -17.70 51.52 -20.79
N ARG A 4 -16.64 51.82 -21.56
CA ARG A 4 -15.89 50.85 -22.39
C ARG A 4 -15.00 49.99 -21.50
N GLN A 5 -15.16 48.67 -21.57
CA GLN A 5 -14.19 47.71 -21.03
C GLN A 5 -13.08 47.51 -22.06
N SER A 6 -11.86 47.72 -21.62
CA SER A 6 -10.64 47.44 -22.36
C SER A 6 -10.11 46.05 -21.93
N SER A 7 -10.10 45.11 -22.86
CA SER A 7 -9.55 43.79 -22.66
C SER A 7 -8.05 43.79 -22.99
N HIS A 8 -7.19 43.61 -21.96
CA HIS A 8 -5.78 43.29 -22.15
C HIS A 8 -5.61 41.77 -22.09
N SER A 9 -5.32 41.20 -23.25
CA SER A 9 -4.89 39.82 -23.39
C SER A 9 -3.36 39.76 -23.24
N THR A 10 -2.87 39.18 -22.14
CA THR A 10 -1.46 38.82 -21.98
C THR A 10 -1.29 37.31 -22.16
N SER A 11 -0.73 36.97 -23.31
CA SER A 11 -0.34 35.59 -23.64
C SER A 11 1.00 35.28 -22.95
N SER A 12 1.00 34.39 -21.95
CA SER A 12 2.23 33.87 -21.32
C SER A 12 2.53 32.50 -21.88
N ALA A 13 3.65 32.42 -22.61
CA ALA A 13 4.20 31.17 -23.14
C ALA A 13 4.68 30.26 -22.00
N VAL A 14 4.14 29.05 -21.95
CA VAL A 14 4.59 27.99 -21.01
C VAL A 14 5.76 27.26 -21.64
N SER A 15 6.94 27.44 -21.07
CA SER A 15 8.16 26.68 -21.39
C SER A 15 8.08 25.26 -20.81
N THR A 16 8.01 24.26 -21.68
CA THR A 16 7.98 22.84 -21.31
C THR A 16 9.41 22.32 -21.16
N SER A 17 9.95 22.31 -19.98
CA SER A 17 11.22 21.62 -19.68
C SER A 17 10.98 20.13 -19.40
N ARG A 18 11.23 19.29 -20.40
CA ARG A 18 11.29 17.83 -20.25
C ARG A 18 12.63 17.43 -19.61
N LYS A 19 12.62 17.04 -18.34
CA LYS A 19 13.75 16.33 -17.73
C LYS A 19 13.59 14.83 -17.99
N VAL A 20 14.44 14.32 -18.88
CA VAL A 20 14.65 12.88 -19.09
C VAL A 20 15.53 12.39 -17.93
N ILE A 21 15.01 11.53 -17.09
CA ILE A 21 15.79 10.81 -16.07
C ILE A 21 16.15 9.45 -16.66
N ALA A 22 17.44 9.31 -17.03
CA ALA A 22 18.02 8.04 -17.46
C ALA A 22 18.14 7.10 -16.25
N MET A 23 17.47 5.95 -16.31
CA MET A 23 17.66 4.84 -15.37
C MET A 23 18.96 4.12 -15.73
N GLY A 24 20.01 4.31 -14.93
CA GLY A 24 21.23 3.52 -14.97
C GLY A 24 21.03 2.21 -14.19
N ALA A 25 20.97 1.10 -14.90
CA ALA A 25 21.08 -0.23 -14.32
C ALA A 25 22.54 -0.52 -14.00
N ILE A 26 22.91 -0.63 -12.73
CA ILE A 26 24.23 -1.11 -12.30
C ILE A 26 24.02 -2.52 -11.78
N GLY A 27 24.30 -3.51 -12.63
CA GLY A 27 24.46 -4.90 -12.24
C GLY A 27 25.89 -5.14 -11.75
N LEU A 28 26.06 -5.37 -10.46
CA LEU A 28 27.34 -5.80 -9.89
C LEU A 28 27.28 -7.31 -9.64
N VAL A 29 27.83 -8.08 -10.57
CA VAL A 29 28.11 -9.51 -10.39
C VAL A 29 29.50 -9.65 -9.81
N THR A 30 29.64 -9.93 -8.52
CA THR A 30 30.91 -10.29 -7.89
C THR A 30 31.06 -11.82 -7.91
N THR A 31 31.85 -12.33 -8.86
CA THR A 31 32.34 -13.70 -8.82
C THR A 31 33.54 -13.78 -7.89
N LEU A 32 33.39 -14.41 -6.72
CA LEU A 32 34.53 -14.78 -5.88
C LEU A 32 35.25 -16.00 -6.51
N GLY A 33 36.34 -15.74 -7.16
CA GLY A 33 37.30 -16.78 -7.57
C GLY A 33 38.12 -17.24 -6.37
N ILE A 34 37.95 -18.46 -5.91
CA ILE A 34 38.81 -19.11 -4.92
C ILE A 34 39.95 -19.77 -5.67
N ALA A 35 41.14 -19.18 -5.60
CA ALA A 35 42.38 -19.79 -6.07
C ALA A 35 42.86 -20.81 -5.04
N LEU A 36 42.90 -22.11 -5.43
CA LEU A 36 43.51 -23.16 -4.64
C LEU A 36 45.02 -23.25 -4.98
N PRO A 37 45.92 -23.30 -4.00
CA PRO A 37 47.34 -23.55 -4.26
C PRO A 37 47.58 -25.02 -4.62
N ALA A 38 48.31 -25.25 -5.70
CA ALA A 38 48.81 -26.55 -6.10
C ALA A 38 49.89 -27.05 -5.13
N GLY A 39 49.50 -27.88 -4.17
CA GLY A 39 50.42 -28.61 -3.32
C GLY A 39 50.61 -30.03 -3.86
N ALA A 40 51.82 -30.35 -4.31
CA ALA A 40 52.20 -31.70 -4.68
C ALA A 40 52.23 -32.60 -3.42
N VAL A 41 51.39 -33.62 -3.39
CA VAL A 41 51.39 -34.65 -2.35
C VAL A 41 51.67 -36.02 -2.97
N ASN A 42 52.67 -36.67 -2.37
CA ASN A 42 53.13 -38.03 -2.69
C ASN A 42 51.98 -39.07 -2.67
N ALA A 43 51.93 -39.86 -3.70
CA ALA A 43 51.04 -41.02 -3.82
C ALA A 43 51.45 -42.08 -2.82
N THR A 44 50.80 -42.16 -1.68
CA THR A 44 50.80 -43.33 -0.81
C THR A 44 49.55 -44.16 -1.17
N SER A 45 49.79 -45.38 -1.61
CA SER A 45 48.78 -46.39 -1.91
C SER A 45 47.86 -46.63 -0.71
N LEU A 46 46.62 -46.11 -0.82
CA LEU A 46 45.56 -46.37 0.16
C LEU A 46 44.62 -47.45 -0.42
N THR A 47 44.49 -48.50 0.32
CA THR A 47 43.50 -49.59 0.20
C THR A 47 42.10 -48.99 -0.06
N PRO A 48 41.27 -49.58 -0.95
CA PRO A 48 39.93 -49.06 -1.21
C PRO A 48 39.06 -49.21 0.03
N ALA A 49 38.89 -48.09 0.75
CA ALA A 49 37.88 -47.99 1.80
C ALA A 49 36.51 -48.12 1.15
N ALA A 50 35.71 -49.08 1.64
CA ALA A 50 34.33 -49.27 1.23
C ALA A 50 33.57 -47.95 1.33
N HIS A 51 33.19 -47.41 0.16
CA HIS A 51 32.29 -46.25 0.09
C HIS A 51 30.93 -46.66 0.65
N VAL A 52 30.69 -46.33 1.92
CA VAL A 52 29.34 -46.33 2.49
C VAL A 52 28.61 -45.16 1.87
N THR A 53 27.88 -45.40 0.81
CA THR A 53 26.94 -44.44 0.23
C THR A 53 25.81 -44.24 1.23
N LEU A 54 25.94 -43.24 2.08
CA LEU A 54 24.82 -42.71 2.88
C LEU A 54 23.79 -42.14 1.92
N SER A 55 22.87 -42.98 1.45
CA SER A 55 21.71 -42.57 0.67
C SER A 55 20.83 -41.74 1.61
N SER A 56 21.02 -40.43 1.60
CA SER A 56 20.11 -39.49 2.27
C SER A 56 18.72 -39.63 1.66
N ARG A 57 17.88 -40.46 2.26
CA ARG A 57 16.48 -40.56 1.88
C ARG A 57 15.82 -39.21 2.20
N VAL A 58 15.71 -38.33 1.19
CA VAL A 58 14.91 -37.13 1.30
C VAL A 58 13.48 -37.58 1.58
N ALA A 59 13.00 -37.29 2.78
CA ALA A 59 11.64 -37.63 3.16
C ALA A 59 10.67 -36.84 2.26
N ALA A 60 9.77 -37.58 1.61
CA ALA A 60 8.72 -36.93 0.81
C ALA A 60 7.89 -36.01 1.71
N THR A 61 7.65 -34.77 1.25
CA THR A 61 6.86 -33.80 1.98
C THR A 61 5.62 -33.45 1.19
N LYS A 62 4.49 -33.22 1.91
CA LYS A 62 3.21 -32.78 1.34
C LYS A 62 2.91 -31.34 1.83
N LYS A 63 2.54 -30.46 0.90
CA LYS A 63 2.04 -29.14 1.25
C LYS A 63 0.57 -29.24 1.65
N VAL A 64 0.24 -28.76 2.85
CA VAL A 64 -1.14 -28.63 3.35
C VAL A 64 -1.49 -27.17 3.45
N THR A 65 -2.57 -26.76 2.76
CA THR A 65 -3.09 -25.39 2.80
C THR A 65 -4.25 -25.35 3.79
N LYS A 66 -4.16 -24.48 4.78
CA LYS A 66 -5.27 -24.13 5.68
C LYS A 66 -5.80 -22.75 5.33
N ILE A 67 -7.12 -22.62 5.25
CA ILE A 67 -7.82 -21.35 5.00
C ILE A 67 -8.56 -20.99 6.27
N LYS A 68 -8.43 -19.72 6.70
CA LYS A 68 -9.15 -19.17 7.84
C LYS A 68 -9.80 -17.85 7.42
N HIS A 69 -11.07 -17.66 7.76
CA HIS A 69 -11.79 -16.41 7.62
C HIS A 69 -11.81 -15.68 8.95
N VAL A 70 -11.49 -14.40 8.94
CA VAL A 70 -11.42 -13.55 10.13
C VAL A 70 -12.22 -12.28 9.86
N ALA A 71 -13.20 -11.99 10.71
CA ALA A 71 -13.87 -10.71 10.69
C ALA A 71 -12.88 -9.60 11.09
N PHE A 72 -12.70 -8.63 10.23
CA PHE A 72 -11.93 -7.41 10.52
C PHE A 72 -12.89 -6.29 10.90
N LYS A 73 -12.60 -5.62 12.00
CA LYS A 73 -13.23 -4.36 12.39
C LYS A 73 -12.16 -3.45 12.98
N GLY A 74 -12.10 -2.21 12.48
CA GLY A 74 -11.21 -1.17 12.99
C GLY A 74 -11.91 0.18 12.98
N THR A 75 -11.64 1.00 13.99
CA THR A 75 -12.09 2.39 14.10
C THR A 75 -10.87 3.26 14.39
N TYR A 76 -10.73 4.35 13.65
CA TYR A 76 -9.55 5.22 13.70
C TYR A 76 -9.99 6.67 13.71
N ALA A 77 -9.25 7.50 14.44
CA ALA A 77 -9.35 8.95 14.40
C ALA A 77 -7.97 9.55 14.27
N GLY A 78 -7.84 10.68 13.61
CA GLY A 78 -6.55 11.30 13.38
C GLY A 78 -6.60 12.52 12.51
N THR A 79 -5.51 12.79 11.80
CA THR A 79 -5.36 13.94 10.92
C THR A 79 -4.97 13.52 9.51
N MET A 80 -5.38 14.32 8.53
CA MET A 80 -4.95 14.22 7.15
C MET A 80 -4.47 15.57 6.64
N ALA A 81 -3.41 15.56 5.83
CA ALA A 81 -2.95 16.74 5.11
C ALA A 81 -3.50 16.68 3.69
N LEU A 82 -4.24 17.71 3.29
CA LEU A 82 -4.79 17.85 1.94
C LEU A 82 -4.02 18.92 1.16
N LEU A 83 -3.82 18.66 -0.13
CA LEU A 83 -3.29 19.61 -1.10
C LEU A 83 -4.32 19.75 -2.22
N TRP A 84 -4.79 20.97 -2.43
CA TRP A 84 -5.72 21.32 -3.48
C TRP A 84 -4.98 21.69 -4.77
N SER A 85 -5.49 21.25 -5.90
CA SER A 85 -5.02 21.63 -7.23
C SER A 85 -6.18 22.15 -8.08
N SER A 86 -5.90 22.67 -9.26
CA SER A 86 -6.94 23.09 -10.20
C SER A 86 -7.83 21.95 -10.71
N THR A 87 -7.42 20.70 -10.55
CA THR A 87 -8.11 19.51 -11.10
C THR A 87 -8.55 18.51 -10.03
N GLY A 88 -8.18 18.71 -8.76
CA GLY A 88 -8.55 17.77 -7.72
C GLY A 88 -7.89 18.02 -6.38
N VAL A 89 -8.05 17.07 -5.49
CA VAL A 89 -7.51 17.08 -4.13
C VAL A 89 -6.67 15.84 -3.88
N THR A 90 -5.54 16.02 -3.20
CA THR A 90 -4.63 14.93 -2.79
C THR A 90 -4.48 14.94 -1.28
N ALA A 91 -4.84 13.83 -0.63
CA ALA A 91 -4.44 13.55 0.73
C ALA A 91 -2.98 13.07 0.71
N THR A 92 -2.05 13.97 0.98
CA THR A 92 -0.61 13.71 0.95
C THR A 92 -0.17 12.84 2.13
N SER A 93 -0.89 12.94 3.24
CA SER A 93 -0.67 12.16 4.45
C SER A 93 -1.99 11.96 5.19
N VAL A 94 -2.24 10.72 5.59
CA VAL A 94 -3.32 10.34 6.50
C VAL A 94 -2.69 9.57 7.64
N THR A 95 -2.88 10.01 8.89
CA THR A 95 -2.38 9.33 10.07
C THR A 95 -3.44 9.30 11.15
N GLY A 96 -3.79 8.10 11.61
CA GLY A 96 -4.80 7.91 12.64
C GLY A 96 -4.42 6.83 13.64
N HIS A 97 -5.00 6.93 14.83
CA HIS A 97 -4.90 5.94 15.89
C HIS A 97 -6.29 5.45 16.27
N GLY A 98 -6.36 4.22 16.78
CA GLY A 98 -7.64 3.65 17.16
C GLY A 98 -7.54 2.20 17.60
N THR A 99 -8.57 1.44 17.30
CA THR A 99 -8.65 0.01 17.62
C THR A 99 -8.87 -0.79 16.35
N GLY A 100 -8.23 -1.94 16.24
CA GLY A 100 -8.43 -2.85 15.12
C GLY A 100 -8.20 -4.30 15.50
N THR A 101 -8.81 -5.20 14.75
CA THR A 101 -8.65 -6.65 14.93
C THR A 101 -7.17 -7.02 14.97
N TYR A 102 -6.77 -7.86 15.91
CA TYR A 102 -5.40 -8.29 16.18
C TYR A 102 -4.41 -7.15 16.44
N GLY A 103 -4.88 -6.06 17.06
CA GLY A 103 -4.04 -4.94 17.46
C GLY A 103 -3.55 -4.07 16.31
N ALA A 104 -4.26 -4.04 15.19
CA ALA A 104 -4.03 -3.09 14.10
C ALA A 104 -4.57 -1.71 14.50
N ASN A 105 -3.82 -0.96 15.31
CA ASN A 105 -4.26 0.24 16.02
C ASN A 105 -3.81 1.56 15.41
N THR A 106 -2.97 1.53 14.39
CA THR A 106 -2.48 2.73 13.68
C THR A 106 -2.87 2.64 12.20
N MET A 107 -3.48 3.70 11.67
CA MET A 107 -3.80 3.84 10.26
C MET A 107 -2.86 4.86 9.62
N LYS A 108 -2.37 4.55 8.42
CA LYS A 108 -1.59 5.47 7.57
C LYS A 108 -2.04 5.32 6.13
N GLY A 109 -1.99 6.41 5.37
CA GLY A 109 -2.38 6.36 3.96
C GLY A 109 -2.11 7.64 3.21
N SER A 110 -2.38 7.58 1.92
CA SER A 110 -2.42 8.72 1.01
C SER A 110 -3.32 8.37 -0.17
N GLY A 111 -3.78 9.38 -0.89
CA GLY A 111 -4.65 9.16 -2.04
C GLY A 111 -5.13 10.48 -2.61
N GLY A 112 -5.99 10.41 -3.62
CA GLY A 112 -6.56 11.62 -4.20
C GLY A 112 -7.57 11.29 -5.29
N GLY A 113 -8.26 12.32 -5.73
CA GLY A 113 -9.27 12.24 -6.75
C GLY A 113 -9.58 13.60 -7.36
N SER A 114 -10.48 13.60 -8.32
CA SER A 114 -11.10 14.82 -8.83
C SER A 114 -11.84 15.55 -7.70
N ALA A 115 -12.06 16.84 -7.86
CA ALA A 115 -12.94 17.65 -7.02
C ALA A 115 -13.87 18.48 -7.90
N ALA A 116 -14.32 17.91 -9.01
CA ALA A 116 -15.17 18.56 -10.00
C ALA A 116 -16.65 18.60 -9.56
N ASN A 117 -17.07 17.63 -8.75
CA ASN A 117 -18.42 17.47 -8.26
C ASN A 117 -18.47 17.38 -6.74
N THR A 118 -19.67 17.43 -6.18
CA THR A 118 -19.85 17.20 -4.73
C THR A 118 -19.56 15.76 -4.33
N CYS A 119 -19.68 14.79 -5.24
CA CYS A 119 -19.31 13.39 -5.06
C CYS A 119 -18.37 12.96 -6.18
N ASP A 120 -17.12 12.71 -5.85
CA ASP A 120 -16.11 12.27 -6.80
C ASP A 120 -15.44 10.95 -6.38
N PRO A 121 -15.10 10.08 -7.35
CA PRO A 121 -14.33 8.88 -7.07
C PRO A 121 -12.88 9.24 -6.71
N PHE A 122 -12.28 8.45 -5.82
CA PHE A 122 -10.88 8.60 -5.44
C PHE A 122 -10.15 7.25 -5.40
N SER A 123 -8.82 7.32 -5.45
CA SER A 123 -7.91 6.19 -5.32
C SER A 123 -6.84 6.47 -4.27
N GLY A 124 -6.19 5.43 -3.79
CA GLY A 124 -5.14 5.58 -2.81
C GLY A 124 -4.55 4.27 -2.33
N ALA A 125 -3.65 4.40 -1.38
CA ALA A 125 -3.05 3.27 -0.70
C ALA A 125 -2.92 3.59 0.79
N GLY A 126 -2.95 2.54 1.61
CA GLY A 126 -2.82 2.70 3.04
C GLY A 126 -2.43 1.43 3.74
N SER A 127 -2.30 1.54 5.03
CA SER A 127 -2.05 0.41 5.92
C SER A 127 -2.73 0.63 7.26
N VAL A 128 -3.13 -0.47 7.87
CA VAL A 128 -3.46 -0.52 9.29
C VAL A 128 -2.43 -1.42 9.95
N VAL A 129 -1.72 -0.91 10.95
CA VAL A 129 -0.55 -1.57 11.54
C VAL A 129 -0.61 -1.55 13.07
N GLY A 130 0.17 -2.43 13.69
CA GLY A 130 0.32 -2.64 15.12
C GLY A 130 0.94 -4.00 15.37
N ALA A 131 0.43 -4.77 16.33
CA ALA A 131 0.86 -6.16 16.56
C ALA A 131 0.65 -7.07 15.34
N SER A 132 -0.34 -6.74 14.50
CA SER A 132 -0.57 -7.29 13.17
C SER A 132 -1.04 -6.18 12.24
N GLY A 133 -0.81 -6.31 10.92
CA GLY A 133 -1.16 -5.25 9.99
C GLY A 133 -1.57 -5.72 8.62
N LEU A 134 -2.28 -4.85 7.90
CA LEU A 134 -2.72 -5.01 6.53
C LEU A 134 -2.24 -3.83 5.69
N LYS A 135 -1.74 -4.10 4.47
CA LYS A 135 -1.59 -3.10 3.41
C LYS A 135 -2.82 -3.14 2.52
N LEU A 136 -3.33 -1.96 2.20
CA LEU A 136 -4.58 -1.76 1.48
C LEU A 136 -4.34 -0.94 0.21
N SER A 137 -5.06 -1.26 -0.86
CA SER A 137 -5.13 -0.47 -2.09
C SER A 137 -6.57 -0.08 -2.35
N ILE A 138 -6.80 1.17 -2.68
CA ILE A 138 -8.11 1.75 -2.97
C ILE A 138 -8.09 2.13 -4.45
N VAL A 139 -9.06 1.63 -5.22
CA VAL A 139 -9.19 1.92 -6.65
C VAL A 139 -10.42 2.80 -6.84
N ALA A 140 -10.26 3.88 -7.59
CA ALA A 140 -11.35 4.78 -7.94
C ALA A 140 -12.46 4.02 -8.66
N SER A 141 -13.69 4.20 -8.19
CA SER A 141 -14.90 3.57 -8.76
C SER A 141 -16.13 4.28 -8.24
N THR A 142 -17.28 3.97 -8.83
CA THR A 142 -18.59 4.45 -8.33
C THR A 142 -18.92 3.95 -6.90
N LYS A 143 -18.19 2.96 -6.40
CA LYS A 143 -18.31 2.43 -5.03
C LYS A 143 -17.31 3.05 -4.04
N THR A 144 -16.40 3.89 -4.54
CA THR A 144 -15.31 4.51 -3.75
C THR A 144 -15.34 6.01 -4.03
N GLN A 145 -16.07 6.73 -3.20
CA GLN A 145 -16.38 8.14 -3.40
C GLN A 145 -16.18 8.95 -2.12
N ALA A 146 -15.77 10.20 -2.31
CA ALA A 146 -15.82 11.25 -1.30
C ALA A 146 -16.94 12.22 -1.71
N CYS A 147 -17.88 12.45 -0.81
CA CYS A 147 -19.04 13.28 -1.04
C CYS A 147 -19.06 14.44 -0.05
N ALA A 148 -18.90 15.66 -0.54
CA ALA A 148 -19.09 16.89 0.22
C ALA A 148 -20.58 17.25 0.29
N VAL A 149 -21.01 17.83 1.41
CA VAL A 149 -22.40 18.31 1.57
C VAL A 149 -22.64 19.53 0.71
N ASN A 150 -21.63 20.43 0.61
CA ASN A 150 -21.69 21.66 -0.17
C ASN A 150 -20.55 21.71 -1.19
N SER A 151 -20.75 22.41 -2.30
CA SER A 151 -19.71 22.65 -3.31
C SER A 151 -18.65 23.68 -2.85
N ALA A 152 -18.94 24.48 -1.84
CA ALA A 152 -18.04 25.47 -1.26
C ALA A 152 -17.59 25.06 0.15
N ALA A 153 -16.36 25.41 0.51
CA ALA A 153 -15.85 25.28 1.86
C ALA A 153 -16.37 26.41 2.78
N PRO A 154 -16.54 26.16 4.10
CA PRO A 154 -16.33 24.88 4.77
C PRO A 154 -17.44 23.85 4.47
N SER A 155 -17.07 22.59 4.32
CA SER A 155 -18.04 21.53 4.02
C SER A 155 -17.67 20.21 4.68
N PRO A 156 -18.62 19.53 5.35
CA PRO A 156 -18.45 18.14 5.78
C PRO A 156 -18.33 17.23 4.55
N VAL A 157 -17.43 16.27 4.64
CA VAL A 157 -17.20 15.24 3.59
C VAL A 157 -17.39 13.86 4.18
N THR A 158 -18.20 13.04 3.52
CA THR A 158 -18.35 11.62 3.83
C THR A 158 -17.61 10.80 2.79
N VAL A 159 -16.79 9.86 3.26
CA VAL A 159 -16.03 8.94 2.42
C VAL A 159 -16.61 7.54 2.56
N ASN A 160 -16.88 6.88 1.46
CA ASN A 160 -17.28 5.48 1.42
C ASN A 160 -16.44 4.76 0.38
N GLY A 161 -16.06 3.51 0.65
CA GLY A 161 -15.32 2.77 -0.36
C GLY A 161 -14.97 1.35 0.00
N VAL A 162 -14.24 0.74 -0.93
CA VAL A 162 -13.74 -0.62 -0.84
C VAL A 162 -12.24 -0.61 -1.03
N ALA A 163 -11.52 -1.25 -0.11
CA ALA A 163 -10.08 -1.42 -0.15
C ALA A 163 -9.71 -2.89 -0.37
N LYS A 164 -8.86 -3.17 -1.34
CA LYS A 164 -8.29 -4.49 -1.58
C LYS A 164 -7.11 -4.73 -0.65
N ILE A 165 -7.04 -5.90 -0.01
CA ILE A 165 -5.89 -6.31 0.79
C ILE A 165 -4.76 -6.71 -0.16
N VAL A 166 -3.62 -6.01 -0.07
CA VAL A 166 -2.40 -6.25 -0.87
C VAL A 166 -1.49 -7.24 -0.16
N SER A 167 -1.32 -7.08 1.15
CA SER A 167 -0.52 -7.98 1.98
C SER A 167 -0.89 -7.85 3.47
N GLY A 168 -0.41 -8.79 4.28
CA GLY A 168 -0.58 -8.76 5.72
C GLY A 168 0.65 -9.22 6.48
N THR A 169 0.77 -8.79 7.73
CA THR A 169 1.84 -9.13 8.68
C THR A 169 1.27 -9.70 9.98
N GLY A 170 2.11 -10.35 10.78
CA GLY A 170 1.70 -10.97 12.04
C GLY A 170 0.59 -12.01 11.81
N LYS A 171 -0.50 -11.92 12.55
CA LYS A 171 -1.67 -12.82 12.41
C LYS A 171 -2.40 -12.68 11.08
N PHE A 172 -2.08 -11.65 10.28
CA PHE A 172 -2.62 -11.44 8.93
C PHE A 172 -1.66 -11.90 7.81
N LYS A 173 -0.56 -12.58 8.11
CA LYS A 173 0.36 -13.12 7.08
C LYS A 173 -0.41 -14.03 6.12
N GLY A 174 -0.30 -13.76 4.80
CA GLY A 174 -1.06 -14.46 3.76
C GLY A 174 -2.52 -14.00 3.60
N ALA A 175 -2.86 -12.83 4.16
CA ALA A 175 -4.18 -12.25 4.07
C ALA A 175 -4.52 -11.80 2.64
N THR A 176 -5.76 -12.05 2.24
CA THR A 176 -6.39 -11.59 0.99
C THR A 176 -7.83 -11.19 1.26
N GLY A 177 -8.46 -10.48 0.32
CA GLY A 177 -9.86 -10.08 0.40
C GLY A 177 -10.05 -8.60 0.17
N THR A 178 -11.25 -8.13 0.48
CA THR A 178 -11.65 -6.72 0.39
C THR A 178 -12.31 -6.30 1.69
N LEU A 179 -12.08 -5.04 2.07
CA LEU A 179 -12.66 -4.40 3.24
C LEU A 179 -13.45 -3.18 2.79
N SER A 180 -14.59 -2.96 3.38
CA SER A 180 -15.34 -1.70 3.24
C SER A 180 -14.82 -0.70 4.25
N PHE A 181 -14.74 0.57 3.87
CA PHE A 181 -14.43 1.65 4.79
C PHE A 181 -15.44 2.78 4.65
N LYS A 182 -15.65 3.47 5.76
CA LYS A 182 -16.40 4.72 5.85
C LYS A 182 -15.57 5.72 6.65
N GLY A 183 -15.63 6.98 6.27
CA GLY A 183 -14.93 8.05 6.96
C GLY A 183 -15.66 9.37 6.85
N GLN A 184 -15.28 10.31 7.72
CA GLN A 184 -15.80 11.67 7.72
C GLN A 184 -14.68 12.63 8.08
N PHE A 185 -14.65 13.79 7.42
CA PHE A 185 -13.79 14.91 7.72
C PHE A 185 -14.49 16.20 7.27
N SER A 186 -13.88 17.36 7.46
CA SER A 186 -14.45 18.63 7.01
C SER A 186 -13.37 19.42 6.28
N ILE A 187 -13.61 19.79 5.03
CA ILE A 187 -12.74 20.66 4.26
C ILE A 187 -12.95 22.12 4.67
N GLN A 188 -11.87 22.89 4.75
CA GLN A 188 -11.88 24.31 5.14
C GLN A 188 -11.55 25.25 3.97
N ALA A 189 -10.92 24.72 2.93
CA ALA A 189 -10.54 25.44 1.71
C ALA A 189 -10.76 24.58 0.47
N THR A 190 -10.93 25.23 -0.69
CA THR A 190 -11.04 24.58 -2.00
C THR A 190 -10.21 25.31 -3.07
N THR A 191 -9.44 26.32 -2.66
CA THR A 191 -8.61 27.12 -3.56
C THR A 191 -7.41 26.31 -4.05
N ALA A 192 -7.17 26.26 -5.35
CA ALA A 192 -6.00 25.58 -5.93
C ALA A 192 -4.69 26.16 -5.36
N GLY A 193 -3.78 25.25 -4.97
CA GLY A 193 -2.51 25.58 -4.29
C GLY A 193 -2.61 25.66 -2.78
N SER A 194 -3.82 25.64 -2.19
CA SER A 194 -3.96 25.62 -0.73
C SER A 194 -3.64 24.25 -0.14
N THR A 195 -3.17 24.28 1.10
CA THR A 195 -2.97 23.09 1.93
C THR A 195 -3.76 23.24 3.21
N GLU A 196 -4.33 22.14 3.71
CA GLU A 196 -5.04 22.11 4.98
C GLU A 196 -4.74 20.82 5.75
N ASN A 197 -4.96 20.86 7.07
CA ASN A 197 -4.85 19.70 7.94
C ASN A 197 -6.17 19.49 8.65
N ASP A 198 -6.85 18.41 8.31
CA ASP A 198 -8.18 18.12 8.81
C ASP A 198 -8.17 16.93 9.74
N SER A 199 -9.04 16.98 10.76
CA SER A 199 -9.33 15.82 11.59
C SER A 199 -10.28 14.90 10.85
N PHE A 200 -10.07 13.58 10.99
CA PHE A 200 -10.96 12.59 10.42
C PHE A 200 -11.32 11.48 11.40
N ASN A 201 -12.43 10.81 11.12
CA ASN A 201 -12.83 9.54 11.71
C ASN A 201 -13.04 8.53 10.59
N ALA A 202 -12.61 7.29 10.81
CA ALA A 202 -12.77 6.21 9.84
C ALA A 202 -13.13 4.89 10.52
N THR A 203 -13.94 4.09 9.85
CA THR A 203 -14.28 2.71 10.21
C THR A 203 -13.98 1.80 9.03
N ILE A 204 -13.31 0.69 9.30
CA ILE A 204 -12.95 -0.33 8.31
C ILE A 204 -13.53 -1.66 8.78
N ILE A 205 -14.31 -2.35 7.93
CA ILE A 205 -14.97 -3.62 8.25
C ILE A 205 -14.90 -4.59 7.08
N GLY A 206 -14.95 -5.87 7.37
CA GLY A 206 -15.06 -6.92 6.34
C GLY A 206 -14.51 -8.26 6.78
N THR A 207 -14.30 -9.15 5.82
CA THR A 207 -13.76 -10.49 6.08
C THR A 207 -12.39 -10.62 5.41
N VAL A 208 -11.39 -10.98 6.20
CA VAL A 208 -10.04 -11.29 5.76
C VAL A 208 -9.89 -12.80 5.61
N THR A 209 -9.47 -13.26 4.44
CA THR A 209 -9.13 -14.66 4.18
C THR A 209 -7.63 -14.84 4.35
N ILE A 210 -7.21 -15.70 5.30
CA ILE A 210 -5.81 -15.99 5.59
C ILE A 210 -5.50 -17.38 5.08
N LYS A 211 -4.48 -17.49 4.20
CA LYS A 211 -3.96 -18.77 3.69
C LYS A 211 -2.64 -19.09 4.36
N THR A 212 -2.57 -20.23 5.03
CA THR A 212 -1.34 -20.75 5.63
C THR A 212 -0.95 -22.04 4.92
N VAL A 213 0.25 -22.11 4.36
CA VAL A 213 0.82 -23.31 3.73
C VAL A 213 1.83 -23.91 4.69
N THR A 214 1.61 -25.16 5.09
CA THR A 214 2.51 -25.92 5.96
C THR A 214 3.02 -27.13 5.20
N THR A 215 4.32 -27.39 5.27
CA THR A 215 4.93 -28.61 4.71
C THR A 215 4.94 -29.66 5.82
N VAL A 216 4.34 -30.81 5.57
CA VAL A 216 4.30 -31.94 6.52
C VAL A 216 5.01 -33.15 5.93
N PRO A 217 5.77 -33.94 6.71
CA PRO A 217 6.34 -35.18 6.24
C PRO A 217 5.24 -36.15 5.84
N VAL A 218 5.43 -36.87 4.74
CA VAL A 218 4.57 -38.00 4.38
C VAL A 218 4.99 -39.20 5.23
N LYS A 219 4.12 -39.66 6.13
CA LYS A 219 4.33 -40.94 6.81
C LYS A 219 4.18 -42.06 5.77
N LYS A 220 5.19 -42.90 5.65
CA LYS A 220 5.12 -44.17 4.91
C LYS A 220 4.35 -45.19 5.72
#